data_47098779152e00cc2e33e866d7769745
#
_entry.id   47098779152e00cc2e33e866d7769745
#
_cell.length_a   1.000
_cell.length_b   1.000
_cell.length_c   1.000
_cell.angle_alpha   90.00
_cell.angle_beta   90.00
_cell.angle_gamma   90.00
#
_symmetry.space_group_name_H-M   'P 1'
#
loop_
_entity.id
_entity.type
_entity.pdbx_description
1 polymer ?
#
loop_
_entity_poly.entity_id
_entity_poly.type
_entity_poly.pdbx_seq_one_letter_code
_entity_poly.pdbx_strand_id
1 'polypeptide(L)'
;MKNEEMALLFSEATPYIQKYHGKTMVIKYGGNAMINETLKNAVMNDLVTLTLLGVRVVLVHGGGPAINEMLKKVGVESRFAGGLRVTDDATMEIVQQVLAGKVNKDLVAKLRGRGVGLCGMDGQMLRCTELDPQLGHVGEIIHVDPTLIENLLNGGYIPVIATVGMDDLGQAYNVNADTAAAQIAIALKAEKLVSMTDIAGLLRDKDDESTLIPEVEVSEIEGYKAAGVIAGGMIPKIGGMADAIYQGVHEAVIIDGRVPHSILLELFSNRGSGTRFYRRSHQE
;
A
#
# COMPACT_ATOMS: atom_id res chain seq x y z
N MET A 1 -17.06 -9.40 25.87
CA MET A 1 -15.76 -10.05 26.18
C MET A 1 -15.52 -9.95 27.66
N LYS A 2 -15.19 -11.04 28.35
CA LYS A 2 -14.86 -11.04 29.79
C LYS A 2 -13.43 -10.50 29.97
N ASN A 3 -13.12 -9.97 31.17
CA ASN A 3 -11.79 -9.42 31.46
C ASN A 3 -10.66 -10.46 31.28
N GLU A 4 -10.94 -11.72 31.60
CA GLU A 4 -10.00 -12.84 31.42
C GLU A 4 -9.70 -13.12 29.95
N GLU A 5 -10.73 -13.06 29.07
CA GLU A 5 -10.57 -13.21 27.62
C GLU A 5 -9.72 -12.07 27.02
N MET A 6 -9.89 -10.84 27.55
CA MET A 6 -9.09 -9.70 27.13
C MET A 6 -7.62 -9.87 27.54
N ALA A 7 -7.35 -10.30 28.77
CA ALA A 7 -6.00 -10.55 29.24
C ALA A 7 -5.30 -11.65 28.45
N LEU A 8 -6.03 -12.72 28.09
CA LEU A 8 -5.52 -13.81 27.27
C LEU A 8 -5.14 -13.32 25.86
N LEU A 9 -6.01 -12.54 25.20
CA LEU A 9 -5.72 -11.95 23.88
C LEU A 9 -4.44 -11.11 23.88
N PHE A 10 -4.22 -10.27 24.89
CA PHE A 10 -2.99 -9.50 25.01
C PHE A 10 -1.76 -10.40 25.23
N SER A 11 -1.90 -11.46 26.01
CA SER A 11 -0.81 -12.43 26.24
C SER A 11 -0.46 -13.17 24.94
N GLU A 12 -1.45 -13.60 24.16
CA GLU A 12 -1.26 -14.26 22.87
C GLU A 12 -0.70 -13.33 21.80
N ALA A 13 -0.99 -12.03 21.85
CA ALA A 13 -0.44 -11.03 20.94
C ALA A 13 1.03 -10.69 21.23
N THR A 14 1.54 -10.95 22.43
CA THR A 14 2.89 -10.55 22.86
C THR A 14 4.02 -11.01 21.93
N PRO A 15 4.08 -12.27 21.45
CA PRO A 15 5.14 -12.72 20.53
C PRO A 15 5.14 -11.94 19.21
N TYR A 16 3.97 -11.58 18.69
CA TYR A 16 3.84 -10.79 17.45
C TYR A 16 4.28 -9.33 17.69
N ILE A 17 3.91 -8.75 18.83
CA ILE A 17 4.36 -7.41 19.21
C ILE A 17 5.89 -7.38 19.28
N GLN A 18 6.53 -8.36 19.89
CA GLN A 18 7.98 -8.48 19.94
C GLN A 18 8.61 -8.64 18.55
N LYS A 19 8.00 -9.47 17.70
CA LYS A 19 8.46 -9.70 16.30
C LYS A 19 8.51 -8.41 15.50
N TYR A 20 7.48 -7.57 15.65
CA TYR A 20 7.31 -6.39 14.79
C TYR A 20 7.75 -5.07 15.43
N HIS A 21 8.09 -5.05 16.70
CA HIS A 21 8.59 -3.85 17.40
C HIS A 21 9.86 -3.31 16.72
N GLY A 22 9.87 -2.04 16.38
CA GLY A 22 10.97 -1.36 15.67
C GLY A 22 11.06 -1.67 14.18
N LYS A 23 10.23 -2.59 13.65
CA LYS A 23 10.23 -2.96 12.23
C LYS A 23 9.42 -1.98 11.41
N THR A 24 9.90 -1.71 10.18
CA THR A 24 9.18 -0.84 9.23
C THR A 24 8.20 -1.64 8.41
N MET A 25 6.96 -1.16 8.31
CA MET A 25 5.90 -1.70 7.47
C MET A 25 5.39 -0.64 6.52
N VAL A 26 5.32 -0.96 5.24
CA VAL A 26 4.71 -0.11 4.23
C VAL A 26 3.33 -0.67 3.89
N ILE A 27 2.30 0.14 4.09
CA ILE A 27 0.92 -0.25 3.86
C ILE A 27 0.37 0.55 2.70
N LYS A 28 0.06 -0.16 1.60
CA LYS A 28 -0.64 0.42 0.47
C LYS A 28 -2.14 0.38 0.73
N TYR A 29 -2.76 1.56 0.71
CA TYR A 29 -4.18 1.75 0.97
C TYR A 29 -4.92 2.23 -0.29
N GLY A 30 -6.01 1.54 -0.63
CA GLY A 30 -6.80 1.84 -1.82
C GLY A 30 -8.10 1.04 -1.86
N GLY A 31 -8.80 1.08 -3.00
CA GLY A 31 -10.03 0.32 -3.22
C GLY A 31 -11.23 0.83 -2.44
N ASN A 32 -12.19 -0.07 -2.21
CA ASN A 32 -13.45 0.24 -1.53
C ASN A 32 -13.27 0.65 -0.07
N ALA A 33 -12.17 0.23 0.58
CA ALA A 33 -11.84 0.67 1.94
C ALA A 33 -11.68 2.19 2.06
N MET A 34 -11.35 2.88 0.97
CA MET A 34 -11.24 4.35 0.95
C MET A 34 -12.59 5.07 0.89
N ILE A 35 -13.63 4.41 0.37
CA ILE A 35 -14.94 5.01 0.16
C ILE A 35 -15.84 4.80 1.40
N ASN A 36 -15.68 3.67 2.07
CA ASN A 36 -16.47 3.32 3.25
C ASN A 36 -15.86 3.94 4.51
N GLU A 37 -16.56 4.88 5.14
CA GLU A 37 -16.07 5.59 6.33
C GLU A 37 -15.81 4.69 7.53
N THR A 38 -16.60 3.63 7.72
CA THR A 38 -16.40 2.67 8.82
C THR A 38 -15.09 1.88 8.62
N LEU A 39 -14.85 1.37 7.41
CA LEU A 39 -13.60 0.67 7.06
C LEU A 39 -12.40 1.61 7.13
N LYS A 40 -12.53 2.83 6.60
CA LYS A 40 -11.49 3.86 6.69
C LYS A 40 -11.08 4.14 8.14
N ASN A 41 -12.05 4.33 9.02
CA ASN A 41 -11.80 4.55 10.44
C ASN A 41 -11.16 3.33 11.12
N ALA A 42 -11.58 2.11 10.78
CA ALA A 42 -10.96 0.89 11.28
C ALA A 42 -9.48 0.82 10.90
N VAL A 43 -9.17 1.00 9.60
CA VAL A 43 -7.79 1.01 9.10
C VAL A 43 -6.95 2.08 9.81
N MET A 44 -7.40 3.32 9.89
CA MET A 44 -6.63 4.39 10.55
C MET A 44 -6.40 4.10 12.03
N ASN A 45 -7.37 3.49 12.73
CA ASN A 45 -7.18 3.05 14.11
C ASN A 45 -6.15 1.92 14.21
N ASP A 46 -6.12 0.98 13.27
CA ASP A 46 -5.12 -0.09 13.24
C ASP A 46 -3.71 0.48 13.09
N LEU A 47 -3.51 1.46 12.18
CA LEU A 47 -2.21 2.11 12.00
C LEU A 47 -1.73 2.83 13.26
N VAL A 48 -2.64 3.54 13.94
CA VAL A 48 -2.33 4.19 15.23
C VAL A 48 -1.96 3.14 16.28
N THR A 49 -2.71 2.03 16.36
CA THR A 49 -2.44 0.93 17.29
C THR A 49 -1.05 0.32 17.03
N LEU A 50 -0.72 0.01 15.78
CA LEU A 50 0.59 -0.51 15.39
C LEU A 50 1.72 0.44 15.81
N THR A 51 1.56 1.73 15.58
CA THR A 51 2.56 2.74 15.95
C THR A 51 2.73 2.82 17.48
N LEU A 52 1.64 2.71 18.25
CA LEU A 52 1.69 2.66 19.72
C LEU A 52 2.39 1.40 20.23
N LEU A 53 2.32 0.29 19.48
CA LEU A 53 3.03 -0.96 19.78
C LEU A 53 4.49 -0.95 19.32
N GLY A 54 4.98 0.18 18.76
CA GLY A 54 6.37 0.36 18.35
C GLY A 54 6.67 -0.06 16.92
N VAL A 55 5.65 -0.36 16.10
CA VAL A 55 5.83 -0.61 14.66
C VAL A 55 6.03 0.72 13.92
N ARG A 56 6.97 0.78 13.00
CA ARG A 56 7.26 1.93 12.14
C ARG A 56 6.37 1.86 10.90
N VAL A 57 5.26 2.56 10.89
CA VAL A 57 4.22 2.46 9.85
C VAL A 57 4.36 3.57 8.83
N VAL A 58 4.38 3.21 7.54
CA VAL A 58 4.26 4.12 6.39
C VAL A 58 2.98 3.80 5.65
N LEU A 59 2.13 4.81 5.41
CA LEU A 59 0.91 4.68 4.65
C LEU A 59 1.09 5.28 3.25
N VAL A 60 0.99 4.46 2.21
CA VAL A 60 1.00 4.91 0.80
C VAL A 60 -0.42 4.79 0.26
N HIS A 61 -0.97 5.85 -0.29
CA HIS A 61 -2.34 5.84 -0.75
C HIS A 61 -2.51 6.32 -2.19
N GLY A 62 -3.45 5.71 -2.88
CA GLY A 62 -4.02 6.23 -4.12
C GLY A 62 -5.26 7.10 -3.86
N GLY A 63 -6.16 7.17 -4.84
CA GLY A 63 -7.40 7.93 -4.71
C GLY A 63 -8.24 7.94 -5.99
N GLY A 64 -8.16 6.85 -6.77
CA GLY A 64 -8.87 6.73 -8.05
C GLY A 64 -10.34 7.16 -8.02
N PRO A 65 -11.16 6.70 -7.05
CA PRO A 65 -12.55 7.13 -6.92
C PRO A 65 -12.71 8.64 -6.72
N ALA A 66 -11.89 9.26 -5.85
CA ALA A 66 -11.94 10.69 -5.59
C ALA A 66 -11.49 11.53 -6.80
N ILE A 67 -10.49 11.04 -7.55
CA ILE A 67 -10.07 11.64 -8.81
C ILE A 67 -11.21 11.58 -9.82
N ASN A 68 -11.84 10.41 -10.01
CA ASN A 68 -12.97 10.24 -10.94
C ASN A 68 -14.13 11.19 -10.60
N GLU A 69 -14.46 11.31 -9.30
CA GLU A 69 -15.49 12.23 -8.84
C GLU A 69 -15.17 13.68 -9.20
N MET A 70 -13.91 14.11 -8.99
CA MET A 70 -13.50 15.49 -9.28
C MET A 70 -13.45 15.75 -10.79
N LEU A 71 -12.86 14.85 -11.59
CA LEU A 71 -12.85 14.97 -13.05
C LEU A 71 -14.26 15.12 -13.61
N LYS A 72 -15.20 14.31 -13.12
CA LYS A 72 -16.62 14.42 -13.50
C LYS A 72 -17.23 15.79 -13.12
N LYS A 73 -16.90 16.33 -11.94
CA LYS A 73 -17.40 17.65 -11.49
C LYS A 73 -16.91 18.80 -12.36
N VAL A 74 -15.70 18.71 -12.87
CA VAL A 74 -15.10 19.75 -13.74
C VAL A 74 -15.27 19.49 -15.23
N GLY A 75 -15.96 18.40 -15.60
CA GLY A 75 -16.25 18.08 -17.00
C GLY A 75 -15.07 17.51 -17.80
N VAL A 76 -14.05 16.96 -17.11
CA VAL A 76 -12.91 16.29 -17.74
C VAL A 76 -13.18 14.80 -17.83
N GLU A 77 -12.96 14.21 -19.00
CA GLU A 77 -13.17 12.78 -19.22
C GLU A 77 -12.02 11.94 -18.63
N SER A 78 -12.37 10.90 -17.86
CA SER A 78 -11.41 9.96 -17.31
C SER A 78 -11.19 8.79 -18.26
N ARG A 79 -9.95 8.61 -18.76
CA ARG A 79 -9.54 7.53 -19.67
C ARG A 79 -8.50 6.63 -19.03
N PHE A 80 -8.50 5.34 -19.40
CA PHE A 80 -7.54 4.34 -18.92
C PHE A 80 -6.97 3.55 -20.09
N ALA A 81 -5.69 3.21 -20.00
CA ALA A 81 -5.01 2.30 -20.92
C ALA A 81 -4.10 1.37 -20.08
N GLY A 82 -4.18 0.06 -20.33
CA GLY A 82 -3.40 -0.93 -19.59
C GLY A 82 -3.62 -0.92 -18.07
N GLY A 83 -4.78 -0.43 -17.60
CA GLY A 83 -5.06 -0.29 -16.16
C GLY A 83 -4.51 0.99 -15.53
N LEU A 84 -3.77 1.81 -16.28
CA LEU A 84 -3.24 3.10 -15.84
C LEU A 84 -4.14 4.24 -16.35
N ARG A 85 -4.26 5.32 -15.58
CA ARG A 85 -5.01 6.50 -15.99
C ARG A 85 -4.21 7.31 -16.97
N VAL A 86 -4.74 7.51 -18.18
CA VAL A 86 -4.19 8.51 -19.10
C VAL A 86 -4.30 9.87 -18.43
N THR A 87 -3.18 10.56 -18.29
CA THR A 87 -3.04 11.76 -17.46
C THR A 87 -2.46 12.90 -18.29
N ASP A 88 -3.32 13.66 -18.96
CA ASP A 88 -2.95 14.91 -19.63
C ASP A 88 -2.77 16.05 -18.61
N ASP A 89 -2.39 17.25 -19.06
CA ASP A 89 -2.11 18.41 -18.20
C ASP A 89 -3.29 18.71 -17.26
N ALA A 90 -4.50 18.78 -17.78
CA ALA A 90 -5.70 19.09 -17.00
C ALA A 90 -6.00 17.97 -15.98
N THR A 91 -5.81 16.71 -16.38
CA THR A 91 -5.97 15.56 -15.50
C THR A 91 -4.89 15.56 -14.40
N MET A 92 -3.63 15.89 -14.73
CA MET A 92 -2.54 15.91 -13.75
C MET A 92 -2.76 16.95 -12.66
N GLU A 93 -3.24 18.14 -13.03
CA GLU A 93 -3.59 19.19 -12.05
C GLU A 93 -4.65 18.67 -11.05
N ILE A 94 -5.70 18.02 -11.54
CA ILE A 94 -6.74 17.43 -10.69
C ILE A 94 -6.19 16.28 -9.83
N VAL A 95 -5.35 15.40 -10.39
CA VAL A 95 -4.71 14.31 -9.65
C VAL A 95 -3.91 14.85 -8.48
N GLN A 96 -3.08 15.87 -8.71
CA GLN A 96 -2.25 16.47 -7.67
C GLN A 96 -3.11 17.12 -6.56
N GLN A 97 -4.10 17.93 -6.93
CA GLN A 97 -5.01 18.57 -5.97
C GLN A 97 -5.77 17.56 -5.12
N VAL A 98 -6.29 16.51 -5.76
CA VAL A 98 -7.11 15.50 -5.09
C VAL A 98 -6.26 14.61 -4.19
N LEU A 99 -5.12 14.10 -4.69
CA LEU A 99 -4.30 13.18 -3.92
C LEU A 99 -3.57 13.89 -2.78
N ALA A 100 -2.82 14.94 -3.08
CA ALA A 100 -1.99 15.63 -2.07
C ALA A 100 -2.82 16.52 -1.12
N GLY A 101 -3.92 17.07 -1.61
CA GLY A 101 -4.80 17.96 -0.83
C GLY A 101 -5.91 17.21 -0.12
N LYS A 102 -6.92 16.76 -0.85
CA LYS A 102 -8.15 16.21 -0.27
C LYS A 102 -7.94 14.86 0.40
N VAL A 103 -7.51 13.85 -0.35
CA VAL A 103 -7.40 12.46 0.13
C VAL A 103 -6.36 12.34 1.23
N ASN A 104 -5.17 12.90 1.00
CA ASN A 104 -4.08 12.86 1.97
C ASN A 104 -4.49 13.47 3.32
N LYS A 105 -5.06 14.68 3.31
CA LYS A 105 -5.42 15.38 4.55
C LYS A 105 -6.62 14.76 5.26
N ASP A 106 -7.53 14.13 4.53
CA ASP A 106 -8.64 13.36 5.10
C ASP A 106 -8.12 12.13 5.89
N LEU A 107 -7.12 11.44 5.37
CA LEU A 107 -6.46 10.33 6.07
C LEU A 107 -5.66 10.82 7.30
N VAL A 108 -4.87 11.87 7.13
CA VAL A 108 -4.07 12.48 8.22
C VAL A 108 -4.96 12.88 9.41
N ALA A 109 -6.11 13.50 9.15
CA ALA A 109 -7.03 13.93 10.18
C ALA A 109 -7.54 12.78 11.06
N LYS A 110 -7.59 11.55 10.53
CA LYS A 110 -8.05 10.35 11.25
C LYS A 110 -6.96 9.65 12.07
N LEU A 111 -5.68 10.03 11.93
CA LEU A 111 -4.53 9.40 12.60
C LEU A 111 -4.21 10.01 13.98
N ARG A 112 -5.16 10.70 14.61
CA ARG A 112 -5.07 11.18 16.00
C ARG A 112 -3.80 11.98 16.31
N GLY A 113 -3.38 12.86 15.40
CA GLY A 113 -2.18 13.69 15.55
C GLY A 113 -0.84 12.97 15.26
N ARG A 114 -0.87 11.69 14.85
CA ARG A 114 0.35 10.97 14.49
C ARG A 114 0.65 10.98 13.00
N GLY A 115 -0.31 11.31 12.14
CA GLY A 115 -0.14 11.35 10.69
C GLY A 115 0.55 12.64 10.23
N VAL A 116 1.53 12.51 9.35
CA VAL A 116 2.12 13.62 8.59
C VAL A 116 1.92 13.35 7.10
N GLY A 117 1.17 14.23 6.44
CA GLY A 117 0.84 14.07 5.03
C GLY A 117 1.91 14.66 4.13
N LEU A 118 2.37 13.83 3.21
CA LEU A 118 3.35 14.12 2.17
C LEU A 118 2.80 13.74 0.80
N CYS A 119 3.39 14.27 -0.25
CA CYS A 119 3.35 13.66 -1.58
C CYS A 119 4.77 13.33 -2.05
N GLY A 120 4.92 12.52 -3.08
CA GLY A 120 6.24 12.10 -3.55
C GLY A 120 7.15 13.24 -4.04
N MET A 121 6.59 14.43 -4.28
CA MET A 121 7.35 15.63 -4.64
C MET A 121 8.08 16.24 -3.43
N ASP A 122 7.56 16.05 -2.21
CA ASP A 122 8.15 16.63 -1.00
C ASP A 122 9.55 16.04 -0.77
N GLY A 123 10.55 16.94 -0.66
CA GLY A 123 11.94 16.52 -0.53
C GLY A 123 12.49 15.71 -1.71
N GLN A 124 11.86 15.79 -2.89
CA GLN A 124 12.20 14.96 -4.07
C GLN A 124 12.16 13.44 -3.77
N MET A 125 11.28 13.05 -2.86
CA MET A 125 11.18 11.69 -2.34
C MET A 125 10.93 10.63 -3.44
N LEU A 126 10.06 10.93 -4.42
CA LEU A 126 9.79 10.08 -5.58
C LEU A 126 10.24 10.81 -6.85
N ARG A 127 11.45 10.50 -7.31
CA ARG A 127 11.94 11.00 -8.60
C ARG A 127 11.42 10.10 -9.72
N CYS A 128 10.80 10.73 -10.69
CA CYS A 128 10.12 10.06 -11.79
C CYS A 128 10.65 10.51 -13.15
N THR A 129 10.40 9.66 -14.14
CA THR A 129 10.43 10.00 -15.56
C THR A 129 9.08 9.64 -16.18
N GLU A 130 8.81 10.13 -17.38
CA GLU A 130 7.63 9.72 -18.15
C GLU A 130 7.68 8.20 -18.43
N LEU A 131 6.59 7.48 -18.08
CA LEU A 131 6.50 6.05 -18.30
C LEU A 131 6.26 5.69 -19.76
N ASP A 132 5.31 6.38 -20.39
CA ASP A 132 4.91 6.19 -21.79
C ASP A 132 4.26 7.49 -22.30
N PRO A 133 4.76 8.07 -23.41
CA PRO A 133 4.17 9.28 -23.99
C PRO A 133 2.68 9.19 -24.30
N GLN A 134 2.16 7.98 -24.57
CA GLN A 134 0.72 7.79 -24.83
C GLN A 134 -0.13 7.92 -23.56
N LEU A 135 0.48 7.79 -22.39
CA LEU A 135 -0.18 7.94 -21.09
C LEU A 135 -0.12 9.36 -20.54
N GLY A 136 0.69 10.24 -21.15
CA GLY A 136 0.96 11.59 -20.64
C GLY A 136 1.74 11.57 -19.33
N HIS A 137 1.34 12.38 -18.36
CA HIS A 137 2.04 12.52 -17.07
C HIS A 137 1.85 11.31 -16.14
N VAL A 138 2.03 10.10 -16.65
CA VAL A 138 2.16 8.89 -15.83
C VAL A 138 3.64 8.66 -15.57
N GLY A 139 4.02 8.53 -14.29
CA GLY A 139 5.42 8.45 -13.88
C GLY A 139 5.90 7.03 -13.63
N GLU A 140 7.11 6.74 -14.13
CA GLU A 140 7.96 5.66 -13.68
C GLU A 140 8.90 6.18 -12.59
N ILE A 141 8.95 5.52 -11.43
CA ILE A 141 9.87 5.90 -10.35
C ILE A 141 11.27 5.40 -10.71
N ILE A 142 12.22 6.32 -10.82
CA ILE A 142 13.63 6.02 -11.08
C ILE A 142 14.48 6.06 -9.82
N HIS A 143 14.00 6.74 -8.76
CA HIS A 143 14.70 6.81 -7.48
C HIS A 143 13.73 7.16 -6.35
N VAL A 144 13.95 6.57 -5.17
CA VAL A 144 13.26 6.93 -3.92
C VAL A 144 14.28 7.40 -2.91
N ASP A 145 14.16 8.64 -2.41
CA ASP A 145 14.91 9.10 -1.25
C ASP A 145 14.10 8.87 0.03
N PRO A 146 14.48 7.93 0.90
CA PRO A 146 13.74 7.61 2.11
C PRO A 146 13.99 8.59 3.26
N THR A 147 14.91 9.56 3.14
CA THR A 147 15.39 10.39 4.24
C THR A 147 14.24 11.10 4.99
N LEU A 148 13.30 11.71 4.27
CA LEU A 148 12.17 12.41 4.88
C LEU A 148 11.24 11.43 5.62
N ILE A 149 11.01 10.26 5.02
CA ILE A 149 10.19 9.19 5.64
C ILE A 149 10.85 8.71 6.94
N GLU A 150 12.15 8.41 6.90
CA GLU A 150 12.90 7.92 8.06
C GLU A 150 12.92 8.94 9.21
N ASN A 151 13.08 10.23 8.90
CA ASN A 151 13.04 11.30 9.91
C ASN A 151 11.68 11.36 10.61
N LEU A 152 10.58 11.21 9.89
CA LEU A 152 9.24 11.18 10.48
C LEU A 152 9.02 9.92 11.31
N LEU A 153 9.44 8.76 10.81
CA LEU A 153 9.36 7.49 11.55
C LEU A 153 10.16 7.54 12.86
N ASN A 154 11.36 8.15 12.84
CA ASN A 154 12.18 8.35 14.03
C ASN A 154 11.53 9.33 15.04
N GLY A 155 10.73 10.26 14.54
CA GLY A 155 9.90 11.16 15.36
C GLY A 155 8.61 10.52 15.91
N GLY A 156 8.34 9.24 15.60
CA GLY A 156 7.13 8.53 16.02
C GLY A 156 5.87 8.92 15.24
N TYR A 157 6.04 9.52 14.07
CA TYR A 157 4.95 9.87 13.15
C TYR A 157 4.69 8.75 12.15
N ILE A 158 3.50 8.78 11.56
CA ILE A 158 3.07 7.96 10.42
C ILE A 158 3.15 8.81 9.16
N PRO A 159 4.16 8.63 8.29
CA PRO A 159 4.18 9.26 6.97
C PRO A 159 2.98 8.77 6.14
N VAL A 160 2.18 9.69 5.62
CA VAL A 160 1.02 9.42 4.74
C VAL A 160 1.34 9.98 3.37
N ILE A 161 1.65 9.10 2.41
CA ILE A 161 2.26 9.47 1.14
C ILE A 161 1.25 9.37 0.01
N ALA A 162 0.94 10.50 -0.61
CA ALA A 162 0.20 10.58 -1.87
C ALA A 162 1.15 10.26 -3.04
N THR A 163 0.67 9.47 -4.01
CA THR A 163 1.49 8.93 -5.10
C THR A 163 1.58 9.89 -6.28
N VAL A 164 2.12 11.07 -6.02
CA VAL A 164 2.51 12.08 -7.01
C VAL A 164 4.01 12.29 -6.88
N GLY A 165 4.76 11.92 -7.92
CA GLY A 165 6.20 12.16 -8.00
C GLY A 165 6.54 13.32 -8.91
N MET A 166 7.83 13.61 -9.10
CA MET A 166 8.28 14.63 -10.04
C MET A 166 9.62 14.26 -10.69
N ASP A 167 9.93 14.90 -11.82
CA ASP A 167 11.26 14.87 -12.42
C ASP A 167 12.18 15.98 -11.85
N ASP A 168 13.40 16.05 -12.40
CA ASP A 168 14.40 17.05 -11.98
C ASP A 168 14.03 18.48 -12.39
N LEU A 169 13.05 18.66 -13.29
CA LEU A 169 12.55 19.96 -13.72
C LEU A 169 11.32 20.42 -12.93
N GLY A 170 10.82 19.57 -12.03
CA GLY A 170 9.63 19.83 -11.22
C GLY A 170 8.31 19.46 -11.90
N GLN A 171 8.34 18.76 -13.05
CA GLN A 171 7.14 18.24 -13.67
C GLN A 171 6.53 17.14 -12.80
N ALA A 172 5.26 17.32 -12.43
CA ALA A 172 4.53 16.34 -11.62
C ALA A 172 4.08 15.13 -12.45
N TYR A 173 4.12 13.96 -11.83
CA TYR A 173 3.68 12.69 -12.43
C TYR A 173 2.72 11.95 -11.52
N ASN A 174 1.67 11.39 -12.13
CA ASN A 174 0.75 10.46 -11.49
C ASN A 174 1.38 9.06 -11.42
N VAL A 175 1.62 8.55 -10.22
CA VAL A 175 2.27 7.26 -10.02
C VAL A 175 1.26 6.22 -9.53
N ASN A 176 1.36 4.99 -10.06
CA ASN A 176 0.57 3.87 -9.57
C ASN A 176 0.88 3.60 -8.08
N ALA A 177 -0.16 3.46 -7.25
CA ALA A 177 0.02 3.34 -5.81
C ALA A 177 0.64 2.00 -5.36
N ASP A 178 0.42 0.91 -6.09
CA ASP A 178 1.06 -0.37 -5.81
C ASP A 178 2.56 -0.29 -6.14
N THR A 179 2.91 0.33 -7.27
CA THR A 179 4.30 0.59 -7.67
C THR A 179 5.01 1.50 -6.66
N ALA A 180 4.38 2.62 -6.28
CA ALA A 180 4.97 3.54 -5.31
C ALA A 180 5.21 2.87 -3.96
N ALA A 181 4.25 2.09 -3.47
CA ALA A 181 4.39 1.37 -2.21
C ALA A 181 5.52 0.32 -2.24
N ALA A 182 5.66 -0.40 -3.36
CA ALA A 182 6.74 -1.36 -3.54
C ALA A 182 8.12 -0.66 -3.55
N GLN A 183 8.28 0.43 -4.31
CA GLN A 183 9.55 1.17 -4.39
C GLN A 183 9.92 1.83 -3.05
N ILE A 184 8.95 2.37 -2.32
CA ILE A 184 9.16 2.90 -0.96
C ILE A 184 9.55 1.77 0.00
N ALA A 185 8.91 0.60 -0.08
CA ALA A 185 9.25 -0.55 0.75
C ALA A 185 10.67 -1.06 0.50
N ILE A 186 11.11 -1.06 -0.76
CA ILE A 186 12.49 -1.41 -1.15
C ILE A 186 13.47 -0.41 -0.54
N ALA A 187 13.25 0.89 -0.74
CA ALA A 187 14.15 1.94 -0.25
C ALA A 187 14.30 1.91 1.28
N LEU A 188 13.23 1.59 2.01
CA LEU A 188 13.20 1.46 3.46
C LEU A 188 13.67 0.08 3.97
N LYS A 189 13.95 -0.89 3.09
CA LYS A 189 14.20 -2.30 3.45
C LYS A 189 13.13 -2.81 4.43
N ALA A 190 11.88 -2.60 4.07
CA ALA A 190 10.75 -2.86 4.94
C ALA A 190 10.66 -4.34 5.35
N GLU A 191 10.26 -4.59 6.59
CA GLU A 191 9.94 -5.94 7.07
C GLU A 191 8.76 -6.52 6.31
N LYS A 192 7.72 -5.68 6.05
CA LYS A 192 6.52 -6.14 5.36
C LYS A 192 5.94 -5.04 4.46
N LEU A 193 5.58 -5.45 3.23
CA LEU A 193 4.73 -4.67 2.32
C LEU A 193 3.31 -5.23 2.38
N VAL A 194 2.36 -4.44 2.87
CA VAL A 194 0.94 -4.83 2.95
C VAL A 194 0.15 -4.13 1.85
N SER A 195 -0.45 -4.88 0.93
CA SER A 195 -1.36 -4.33 -0.09
C SER A 195 -2.81 -4.65 0.27
N MET A 196 -3.55 -3.62 0.65
CA MET A 196 -5.00 -3.73 0.86
C MET A 196 -5.73 -3.67 -0.48
N THR A 197 -6.63 -4.63 -0.69
CA THR A 197 -7.39 -4.79 -1.93
C THR A 197 -8.87 -5.09 -1.62
N ASP A 198 -9.67 -5.25 -2.68
CA ASP A 198 -11.09 -5.61 -2.57
C ASP A 198 -11.32 -7.12 -2.78
N ILE A 199 -10.31 -7.94 -2.54
CA ILE A 199 -10.38 -9.41 -2.62
C ILE A 199 -9.71 -10.03 -1.40
N ALA A 200 -10.10 -11.24 -1.03
CA ALA A 200 -9.58 -11.95 0.13
C ALA A 200 -8.07 -12.27 0.03
N GLY A 201 -7.54 -12.37 -1.17
CA GLY A 201 -6.16 -12.73 -1.48
C GLY A 201 -6.08 -13.43 -2.83
N LEU A 202 -5.08 -14.28 -3.02
CA LEU A 202 -4.97 -15.12 -4.20
C LEU A 202 -5.83 -16.38 -4.02
N LEU A 203 -6.82 -16.57 -4.88
CA LEU A 203 -7.74 -17.70 -4.86
C LEU A 203 -7.39 -18.67 -5.99
N ARG A 204 -7.45 -19.98 -5.74
CA ARG A 204 -7.34 -20.99 -6.83
C ARG A 204 -8.53 -20.89 -7.79
N ASP A 205 -9.73 -20.70 -7.23
CA ASP A 205 -10.95 -20.37 -7.96
C ASP A 205 -11.41 -18.98 -7.51
N LYS A 206 -11.43 -18.00 -8.43
CA LYS A 206 -11.78 -16.59 -8.16
C LYS A 206 -13.18 -16.40 -7.58
N ASP A 207 -14.08 -17.36 -7.79
CA ASP A 207 -15.47 -17.32 -7.37
C ASP A 207 -15.71 -18.08 -6.04
N ASP A 208 -14.65 -18.69 -5.45
CA ASP A 208 -14.72 -19.46 -4.20
C ASP A 208 -13.62 -19.00 -3.20
N GLU A 209 -14.01 -18.19 -2.21
CA GLU A 209 -13.09 -17.68 -1.17
C GLU A 209 -12.50 -18.80 -0.29
N SER A 210 -13.12 -20.00 -0.24
CA SER A 210 -12.56 -21.15 0.50
C SER A 210 -11.27 -21.69 -0.13
N THR A 211 -10.98 -21.32 -1.37
CA THR A 211 -9.78 -21.71 -2.13
C THR A 211 -8.59 -20.77 -1.94
N LEU A 212 -8.63 -19.90 -0.92
CA LEU A 212 -7.56 -18.97 -0.60
C LEU A 212 -6.21 -19.70 -0.45
N ILE A 213 -5.21 -19.17 -1.15
CA ILE A 213 -3.82 -19.60 -1.04
C ILE A 213 -3.15 -18.73 0.03
N PRO A 214 -2.87 -19.26 1.23
CA PRO A 214 -2.38 -18.44 2.33
C PRO A 214 -0.94 -18.01 2.14
N GLU A 215 -0.11 -18.79 1.42
CA GLU A 215 1.31 -18.54 1.24
C GLU A 215 1.76 -18.91 -0.17
N VAL A 216 2.63 -18.09 -0.74
CA VAL A 216 3.24 -18.29 -2.06
C VAL A 216 4.72 -17.94 -1.96
N GLU A 217 5.60 -18.89 -2.30
CA GLU A 217 7.00 -18.56 -2.54
C GLU A 217 7.14 -17.82 -3.87
N VAL A 218 7.97 -16.77 -3.91
CA VAL A 218 8.10 -15.93 -5.12
C VAL A 218 8.54 -16.71 -6.35
N SER A 219 9.26 -17.83 -6.19
CA SER A 219 9.63 -18.75 -7.28
C SER A 219 8.45 -19.50 -7.90
N GLU A 220 7.32 -19.59 -7.20
CA GLU A 220 6.11 -20.30 -7.67
C GLU A 220 5.18 -19.40 -8.51
N ILE A 221 5.42 -18.07 -8.51
CA ILE A 221 4.53 -17.08 -9.16
C ILE A 221 4.31 -17.37 -10.64
N GLU A 222 5.37 -17.73 -11.38
CA GLU A 222 5.25 -18.06 -12.80
C GLU A 222 4.38 -19.31 -13.04
N GLY A 223 4.42 -20.28 -12.14
CA GLY A 223 3.52 -21.44 -12.17
C GLY A 223 2.05 -21.04 -11.97
N TYR A 224 1.77 -20.14 -11.04
CA TYR A 224 0.42 -19.61 -10.82
C TYR A 224 -0.09 -18.74 -11.98
N LYS A 225 0.80 -17.99 -12.66
CA LYS A 225 0.47 -17.27 -13.89
C LYS A 225 0.11 -18.23 -15.02
N ALA A 226 0.94 -19.26 -15.24
CA ALA A 226 0.69 -20.28 -16.27
C ALA A 226 -0.61 -21.07 -16.03
N ALA A 227 -0.98 -21.30 -14.76
CA ALA A 227 -2.23 -21.94 -14.36
C ALA A 227 -3.46 -21.01 -14.42
N GLY A 228 -3.29 -19.71 -14.76
CA GLY A 228 -4.37 -18.73 -14.83
C GLY A 228 -4.90 -18.26 -13.47
N VAL A 229 -4.27 -18.66 -12.37
CA VAL A 229 -4.62 -18.24 -10.99
C VAL A 229 -4.22 -16.75 -10.78
N ILE A 230 -3.05 -16.36 -11.30
CA ILE A 230 -2.63 -14.96 -11.33
C ILE A 230 -2.94 -14.42 -12.74
N ALA A 231 -3.96 -13.58 -12.84
CA ALA A 231 -4.43 -13.04 -14.11
C ALA A 231 -4.82 -11.55 -14.03
N GLY A 232 -4.95 -10.89 -15.17
CA GLY A 232 -5.43 -9.51 -15.27
C GLY A 232 -4.63 -8.53 -14.40
N GLY A 233 -5.32 -7.69 -13.64
CA GLY A 233 -4.73 -6.68 -12.76
C GLY A 233 -3.90 -7.23 -11.60
N MET A 234 -3.98 -8.53 -11.30
CA MET A 234 -3.13 -9.16 -10.30
C MET A 234 -1.69 -9.37 -10.77
N ILE A 235 -1.46 -9.52 -12.09
CA ILE A 235 -0.12 -9.72 -12.65
C ILE A 235 0.84 -8.58 -12.26
N PRO A 236 0.57 -7.31 -12.58
CA PRO A 236 1.48 -6.22 -12.19
C PRO A 236 1.58 -6.03 -10.68
N LYS A 237 0.49 -6.26 -9.93
CA LYS A 237 0.48 -6.14 -8.47
C LYS A 237 1.42 -7.16 -7.82
N ILE A 238 1.26 -8.45 -8.15
CA ILE A 238 2.08 -9.53 -7.59
C ILE A 238 3.52 -9.44 -8.12
N GLY A 239 3.71 -9.03 -9.38
CA GLY A 239 5.02 -8.76 -9.95
C GLY A 239 5.79 -7.73 -9.13
N GLY A 240 5.19 -6.58 -8.84
CA GLY A 240 5.82 -5.56 -7.99
C GLY A 240 6.13 -6.02 -6.57
N MET A 241 5.31 -6.90 -5.99
CA MET A 241 5.59 -7.51 -4.68
C MET A 241 6.77 -8.49 -4.74
N ALA A 242 6.83 -9.33 -5.77
CA ALA A 242 7.94 -10.24 -5.98
C ALA A 242 9.25 -9.48 -6.17
N ASP A 243 9.24 -8.43 -7.00
CA ASP A 243 10.39 -7.56 -7.21
C ASP A 243 10.84 -6.90 -5.90
N ALA A 244 9.90 -6.45 -5.08
CA ALA A 244 10.21 -5.88 -3.77
C ALA A 244 10.90 -6.90 -2.85
N ILE A 245 10.45 -8.15 -2.84
CA ILE A 245 11.06 -9.23 -2.04
C ILE A 245 12.46 -9.56 -2.58
N TYR A 246 12.64 -9.64 -3.90
CA TYR A 246 13.97 -9.87 -4.49
C TYR A 246 14.95 -8.73 -4.17
N GLN A 247 14.46 -7.51 -3.97
CA GLN A 247 15.26 -6.33 -3.64
C GLN A 247 15.37 -6.06 -2.12
N GLY A 248 14.96 -7.01 -1.26
CA GLY A 248 15.26 -6.98 0.16
C GLY A 248 14.11 -6.66 1.11
N VAL A 249 12.89 -6.50 0.62
CA VAL A 249 11.69 -6.54 1.47
C VAL A 249 11.53 -7.97 1.98
N HIS A 250 11.33 -8.14 3.29
CA HIS A 250 11.35 -9.48 3.88
C HIS A 250 10.14 -10.33 3.44
N GLU A 251 8.94 -9.75 3.45
CA GLU A 251 7.72 -10.40 2.96
C GLU A 251 6.72 -9.36 2.43
N ALA A 252 5.81 -9.79 1.56
CA ALA A 252 4.70 -8.97 1.10
C ALA A 252 3.38 -9.74 1.32
N VAL A 253 2.27 -9.02 1.53
CA VAL A 253 0.97 -9.63 1.75
C VAL A 253 -0.14 -8.87 1.04
N ILE A 254 -1.08 -9.61 0.46
CA ILE A 254 -2.35 -9.08 -0.02
C ILE A 254 -3.41 -9.39 1.02
N ILE A 255 -4.13 -8.37 1.49
CA ILE A 255 -5.22 -8.52 2.46
C ILE A 255 -6.51 -7.86 1.97
N ASP A 256 -7.64 -8.34 2.47
CA ASP A 256 -8.95 -7.80 2.16
C ASP A 256 -9.24 -6.53 2.95
N GLY A 257 -9.28 -5.39 2.26
CA GLY A 257 -9.65 -4.11 2.84
C GLY A 257 -11.13 -3.95 3.19
N ARG A 258 -11.98 -4.91 2.78
CA ARG A 258 -13.41 -4.93 3.13
C ARG A 258 -13.66 -5.52 4.52
N VAL A 259 -12.66 -6.20 5.08
CA VAL A 259 -12.72 -6.78 6.43
C VAL A 259 -12.19 -5.77 7.45
N PRO A 260 -13.00 -5.33 8.42
CA PRO A 260 -12.53 -4.45 9.49
C PRO A 260 -11.36 -5.08 10.25
N HIS A 261 -10.36 -4.28 10.57
CA HIS A 261 -9.16 -4.71 11.30
C HIS A 261 -8.34 -5.81 10.61
N SER A 262 -8.44 -5.94 9.29
CA SER A 262 -7.69 -6.96 8.52
C SER A 262 -6.17 -6.84 8.69
N ILE A 263 -5.64 -5.64 8.92
CA ILE A 263 -4.22 -5.43 9.20
C ILE A 263 -3.82 -6.09 10.53
N LEU A 264 -4.60 -5.89 11.59
CA LEU A 264 -4.33 -6.52 12.90
C LEU A 264 -4.51 -8.03 12.83
N LEU A 265 -5.53 -8.52 12.10
CA LEU A 265 -5.71 -9.95 11.88
C LEU A 265 -4.53 -10.58 11.15
N GLU A 266 -3.97 -9.90 10.14
CA GLU A 266 -2.78 -10.36 9.43
C GLU A 266 -1.56 -10.44 10.33
N LEU A 267 -1.33 -9.44 11.17
CA LEU A 267 -0.10 -9.30 11.93
C LEU A 267 -0.10 -10.06 13.26
N PHE A 268 -1.26 -10.22 13.88
CA PHE A 268 -1.41 -10.77 15.25
C PHE A 268 -2.18 -12.07 15.29
N SER A 269 -2.23 -12.82 14.18
CA SER A 269 -2.79 -14.17 14.17
C SER A 269 -1.86 -15.18 13.50
N ASN A 270 -2.02 -16.45 13.85
CA ASN A 270 -1.18 -17.55 13.35
C ASN A 270 -1.34 -17.81 11.84
N ARG A 271 -2.50 -17.50 11.28
CA ARG A 271 -2.83 -17.84 9.89
C ARG A 271 -2.79 -16.63 8.94
N GLY A 272 -2.69 -15.41 9.50
CA GLY A 272 -2.89 -14.20 8.71
C GLY A 272 -4.33 -14.06 8.21
N SER A 273 -4.56 -13.07 7.35
CA SER A 273 -5.89 -12.76 6.79
C SER A 273 -5.92 -12.74 5.26
N GLY A 274 -4.81 -13.05 4.60
CA GLY A 274 -4.69 -12.93 3.15
C GLY A 274 -3.71 -13.91 2.53
N THR A 275 -3.01 -13.47 1.48
CA THR A 275 -1.95 -14.25 0.83
C THR A 275 -0.60 -13.62 1.09
N ARG A 276 0.27 -14.35 1.77
CA ARG A 276 1.66 -13.96 2.04
C ARG A 276 2.58 -14.42 0.91
N PHE A 277 3.41 -13.51 0.42
CA PHE A 277 4.51 -13.77 -0.52
C PHE A 277 5.82 -13.67 0.21
N TYR A 278 6.70 -14.64 0.01
CA TYR A 278 7.99 -14.71 0.69
C TYR A 278 9.05 -15.40 -0.17
N ARG A 279 10.29 -15.22 0.20
CA ARG A 279 11.42 -15.97 -0.36
C ARG A 279 12.02 -16.85 0.71
N ARG A 280 12.16 -18.15 0.43
CA ARG A 280 12.93 -19.03 1.33
C ARG A 280 14.38 -18.54 1.37
N SER A 281 14.92 -18.29 2.57
CA SER A 281 16.34 -18.18 2.73
C SER A 281 16.94 -19.57 2.44
N HIS A 282 17.79 -19.67 1.41
CA HIS A 282 18.67 -20.84 1.33
C HIS A 282 19.52 -20.80 2.62
N GLN A 283 19.23 -21.67 3.57
CA GLN A 283 20.20 -21.97 4.62
C GLN A 283 21.37 -22.66 3.89
N GLU A 284 22.51 -21.94 3.81
CA GLU A 284 23.80 -22.53 3.52
C GLU A 284 24.23 -23.44 4.67
#